data_03594e315b8fb311e26ddb7879685089
#
_entry.id   03594e315b8fb311e26ddb7879685089
#
_cell.length_a   1.000
_cell.length_b   1.000
_cell.length_c   1.000
_cell.angle_alpha   90.00
_cell.angle_beta   90.00
_cell.angle_gamma   90.00
#
_symmetry.space_group_name_H-M   'P 1'
#
loop_
_entity.id
_entity.type
_entity.pdbx_description
1 polymer ?
#
loop_
_entity_poly.entity_id
_entity_poly.type
_entity_poly.pdbx_seq_one_letter_code
_entity_poly.pdbx_strand_id
1 'polypeptide(L)'
;PEVSLIAIDTFQLIRTPTPDVSYGGDYAELRVLKELADELGICLLLVHHLRKMNDRDPVNKLSGSTGISGAVDAIFVLDKNERIERFATLYASGRDIRDRKIQLELDKDACVWNLISDSLTMPETMLPDEMAYVFGFVWRSKNHGFVGTNTELAQHVSIALGKEVNPKGLKQMMNRYRYQLEDLGVFFESKRSNGQKYVVVRYVPPADGASSASVSSVLTDSVPSVPCVPAGDVG
;
A
#
# COMPACT_ATOMS: atom_id res chain seq x y z
N PRO A 1 9.95 17.55 35.05
CA PRO A 1 9.99 17.23 33.63
C PRO A 1 8.56 17.33 33.07
N GLU A 2 8.38 18.06 31.99
CA GLU A 2 7.10 18.10 31.29
C GLU A 2 6.91 16.81 30.53
N VAL A 3 5.82 16.11 30.80
CA VAL A 3 5.44 14.89 30.06
C VAL A 3 4.77 15.32 28.77
N SER A 4 5.29 14.94 27.63
CA SER A 4 4.74 15.23 26.30
C SER A 4 4.13 14.01 25.60
N LEU A 5 4.48 12.81 26.06
CA LEU A 5 3.98 11.54 25.49
C LEU A 5 3.69 10.55 26.61
N ILE A 6 2.53 9.90 26.55
CA ILE A 6 2.16 8.75 27.38
C ILE A 6 1.85 7.57 26.46
N ALA A 7 2.57 6.45 26.63
CA ALA A 7 2.28 5.21 25.92
C ALA A 7 1.55 4.22 26.85
N ILE A 8 0.46 3.65 26.37
CA ILE A 8 -0.38 2.68 27.09
C ILE A 8 -0.36 1.34 26.34
N ASP A 9 0.30 0.34 26.91
CA ASP A 9 0.39 -1.03 26.37
C ASP A 9 -0.28 -2.00 27.37
N THR A 10 -1.47 -2.51 27.11
CA THR A 10 -2.35 -2.25 25.96
C THR A 10 -3.59 -1.47 26.38
N PHE A 11 -4.20 -0.76 25.43
CA PHE A 11 -5.45 -0.02 25.66
C PHE A 11 -6.55 -0.90 26.30
N GLN A 12 -6.60 -2.18 25.95
CA GLN A 12 -7.57 -3.13 26.48
C GLN A 12 -7.52 -3.27 28.01
N LEU A 13 -6.37 -3.04 28.64
CA LEU A 13 -6.22 -3.19 30.11
C LEU A 13 -6.81 -2.02 30.92
N ILE A 14 -6.97 -0.87 30.27
CA ILE A 14 -7.52 0.33 30.93
C ILE A 14 -9.01 0.56 30.61
N ARG A 15 -9.56 -0.25 29.69
CA ARG A 15 -10.97 -0.16 29.30
C ARG A 15 -11.90 -0.58 30.44
N THR A 16 -12.99 0.17 30.60
CA THR A 16 -14.06 -0.24 31.50
C THR A 16 -14.79 -1.45 30.90
N PRO A 17 -14.96 -2.56 31.64
CA PRO A 17 -15.74 -3.69 31.19
C PRO A 17 -17.19 -3.26 30.95
N THR A 18 -17.58 -3.00 29.72
CA THR A 18 -18.96 -2.74 29.33
C THR A 18 -19.51 -3.94 28.55
N PRO A 19 -20.77 -4.34 28.79
CA PRO A 19 -21.40 -5.40 28.01
C PRO A 19 -21.66 -4.98 26.54
N ASP A 20 -21.59 -3.70 26.25
CA ASP A 20 -21.87 -3.13 24.93
C ASP A 20 -20.58 -2.85 24.16
N VAL A 21 -20.19 -3.79 23.30
CA VAL A 21 -19.11 -3.63 22.31
C VAL A 21 -19.70 -3.01 21.05
N SER A 22 -20.23 -1.79 21.19
CA SER A 22 -20.82 -1.04 20.08
C SER A 22 -19.89 0.07 19.58
N TYR A 23 -20.15 0.53 18.35
CA TYR A 23 -19.49 1.71 17.78
C TYR A 23 -19.53 2.91 18.73
N GLY A 24 -20.70 3.18 19.33
CA GLY A 24 -20.90 4.31 20.22
C GLY A 24 -20.12 4.20 21.53
N GLY A 25 -20.01 2.98 22.09
CA GLY A 25 -19.27 2.72 23.33
C GLY A 25 -17.76 2.93 23.14
N ASP A 26 -17.18 2.33 22.11
CA ASP A 26 -15.75 2.47 21.78
C ASP A 26 -15.37 3.93 21.48
N TYR A 27 -16.23 4.62 20.72
CA TYR A 27 -16.01 6.02 20.37
C TYR A 27 -16.09 6.95 21.61
N ALA A 28 -17.07 6.75 22.49
CA ALA A 28 -17.25 7.57 23.69
C ALA A 28 -16.07 7.42 24.67
N GLU A 29 -15.56 6.20 24.84
CA GLU A 29 -14.42 5.92 25.72
C GLU A 29 -13.13 6.61 25.21
N LEU A 30 -12.85 6.51 23.92
CA LEU A 30 -11.68 7.15 23.30
C LEU A 30 -11.81 8.68 23.27
N ARG A 31 -13.02 9.21 23.15
CA ARG A 31 -13.26 10.64 23.19
C ARG A 31 -12.80 11.28 24.51
N VAL A 32 -13.03 10.60 25.64
CA VAL A 32 -12.57 11.07 26.95
C VAL A 32 -11.05 11.17 27.00
N LEU A 33 -10.35 10.15 26.46
CA LEU A 33 -8.88 10.15 26.40
C LEU A 33 -8.35 11.25 25.46
N LYS A 34 -9.05 11.48 24.33
CA LYS A 34 -8.69 12.56 23.43
C LYS A 34 -8.88 13.94 24.06
N GLU A 35 -10.02 14.19 24.70
CA GLU A 35 -10.27 15.44 25.42
C GLU A 35 -9.19 15.71 26.48
N LEU A 36 -8.79 14.67 27.23
CA LEU A 36 -7.70 14.76 28.21
C LEU A 36 -6.35 15.09 27.55
N ALA A 37 -6.02 14.45 26.43
CA ALA A 37 -4.79 14.72 25.70
C ALA A 37 -4.74 16.16 25.18
N ASP A 38 -5.85 16.64 24.62
CA ASP A 38 -6.00 18.01 24.10
C ASP A 38 -5.89 19.04 25.23
N GLU A 39 -6.53 18.78 26.39
CA GLU A 39 -6.48 19.69 27.57
C GLU A 39 -5.08 19.79 28.15
N LEU A 40 -4.35 18.69 28.22
CA LEU A 40 -2.99 18.64 28.78
C LEU A 40 -1.90 18.96 27.77
N GLY A 41 -2.23 19.08 26.48
CA GLY A 41 -1.26 19.29 25.40
C GLY A 41 -0.26 18.15 25.24
N ILE A 42 -0.70 16.89 25.44
CA ILE A 42 0.15 15.69 25.37
C ILE A 42 -0.29 14.76 24.25
N CYS A 43 0.62 13.89 23.82
CA CYS A 43 0.30 12.78 22.93
C CYS A 43 -0.01 11.51 23.72
N LEU A 44 -1.12 10.82 23.39
CA LEU A 44 -1.43 9.49 23.89
C LEU A 44 -1.18 8.46 22.80
N LEU A 45 -0.25 7.54 23.03
CA LEU A 45 0.00 6.38 22.17
C LEU A 45 -0.68 5.15 22.77
N LEU A 46 -1.77 4.69 22.14
CA LEU A 46 -2.52 3.54 22.57
C LEU A 46 -2.13 2.31 21.76
N VAL A 47 -1.52 1.31 22.40
CA VAL A 47 -1.20 0.03 21.77
C VAL A 47 -2.44 -0.87 21.80
N HIS A 48 -2.81 -1.45 20.67
CA HIS A 48 -3.99 -2.29 20.53
C HIS A 48 -3.71 -3.53 19.66
N HIS A 49 -4.43 -4.63 19.93
CA HIS A 49 -4.26 -5.87 19.17
C HIS A 49 -5.00 -5.85 17.86
N LEU A 50 -4.44 -6.53 16.85
CA LEU A 50 -5.10 -6.79 15.58
C LEU A 50 -5.93 -8.07 15.65
N ARG A 51 -7.06 -8.10 14.93
CA ARG A 51 -7.82 -9.34 14.70
C ARG A 51 -7.05 -10.27 13.78
N LYS A 52 -7.20 -11.57 14.00
CA LYS A 52 -6.68 -12.61 13.10
C LYS A 52 -7.59 -12.76 11.88
N MET A 53 -7.75 -11.71 11.10
CA MET A 53 -8.54 -11.67 9.88
C MET A 53 -7.66 -11.25 8.72
N ASN A 54 -7.89 -11.86 7.56
CA ASN A 54 -7.34 -11.34 6.31
C ASN A 54 -8.29 -10.27 5.78
N ASP A 55 -7.89 -9.00 5.89
CA ASP A 55 -8.55 -7.89 5.24
C ASP A 55 -7.56 -7.18 4.31
N ARG A 56 -8.08 -6.65 3.20
CA ARG A 56 -7.27 -5.88 2.24
C ARG A 56 -6.86 -4.53 2.80
N ASP A 57 -7.68 -3.94 3.67
CA ASP A 57 -7.39 -2.72 4.37
C ASP A 57 -6.85 -3.06 5.77
N PRO A 58 -5.59 -2.74 6.06
CA PRO A 58 -4.96 -3.05 7.35
C PRO A 58 -5.69 -2.41 8.54
N VAL A 59 -6.33 -1.25 8.35
CA VAL A 59 -7.09 -0.55 9.39
C VAL A 59 -8.29 -1.38 9.86
N ASN A 60 -8.91 -2.16 8.97
CA ASN A 60 -10.02 -3.05 9.31
C ASN A 60 -9.60 -4.23 10.22
N LYS A 61 -8.28 -4.50 10.33
CA LYS A 61 -7.75 -5.52 11.24
C LYS A 61 -7.73 -5.09 12.70
N LEU A 62 -8.00 -3.82 13.01
CA LEU A 62 -8.11 -3.37 14.40
C LEU A 62 -9.23 -4.14 15.13
N SER A 63 -8.92 -4.67 16.30
CA SER A 63 -9.91 -5.33 17.14
C SER A 63 -10.83 -4.28 17.80
N GLY A 64 -12.14 -4.50 17.76
CA GLY A 64 -13.12 -3.53 18.24
C GLY A 64 -14.06 -3.09 17.13
N SER A 65 -14.77 -2.02 17.34
CA SER A 65 -15.63 -1.42 16.33
C SER A 65 -14.87 -0.41 15.46
N THR A 66 -15.49 0.01 14.35
CA THR A 66 -14.99 1.14 13.54
C THR A 66 -14.99 2.46 14.33
N GLY A 67 -15.59 2.49 15.54
CA GLY A 67 -15.54 3.63 16.47
C GLY A 67 -14.12 3.95 16.94
N ILE A 68 -13.26 2.94 17.08
CA ILE A 68 -11.85 3.15 17.47
C ILE A 68 -11.11 3.94 16.39
N SER A 69 -11.21 3.51 15.14
CA SER A 69 -10.52 4.18 14.03
C SER A 69 -11.05 5.61 13.78
N GLY A 70 -12.33 5.86 14.08
CA GLY A 70 -12.93 7.19 13.92
C GLY A 70 -12.59 8.19 15.03
N ALA A 71 -12.13 7.72 16.19
CA ALA A 71 -11.90 8.56 17.37
C ALA A 71 -10.46 9.07 17.52
N VAL A 72 -9.50 8.49 16.81
CA VAL A 72 -8.06 8.83 16.90
C VAL A 72 -7.62 9.72 15.75
N ASP A 73 -6.55 10.49 15.96
CA ASP A 73 -6.01 11.39 14.92
C ASP A 73 -5.12 10.64 13.93
N ALA A 74 -4.43 9.59 14.38
CA ALA A 74 -3.59 8.75 13.52
C ALA A 74 -3.63 7.28 13.96
N ILE A 75 -3.46 6.39 12.98
CA ILE A 75 -3.43 4.94 13.17
C ILE A 75 -2.15 4.40 12.53
N PHE A 76 -1.44 3.57 13.29
CA PHE A 76 -0.27 2.84 12.85
C PHE A 76 -0.55 1.34 12.97
N VAL A 77 -0.59 0.63 11.84
CA VAL A 77 -0.81 -0.83 11.83
C VAL A 77 0.49 -1.52 11.45
N LEU A 78 1.12 -2.18 12.42
CA LEU A 78 2.28 -3.04 12.17
C LEU A 78 1.78 -4.45 11.83
N ASP A 79 1.79 -4.79 10.55
CA ASP A 79 1.33 -6.07 10.02
C ASP A 79 2.50 -6.98 9.68
N LYS A 80 2.40 -8.23 10.11
CA LYS A 80 3.41 -9.26 9.92
C LYS A 80 2.72 -10.56 9.51
N ASN A 81 3.07 -11.12 8.35
CA ASN A 81 2.39 -12.29 7.80
C ASN A 81 2.60 -13.52 8.71
N GLU A 82 3.83 -13.75 9.17
CA GLU A 82 4.17 -14.85 10.06
C GLU A 82 5.04 -14.40 11.25
N ARG A 83 4.94 -15.11 12.38
CA ARG A 83 5.72 -14.77 13.59
C ARG A 83 7.24 -14.88 13.38
N ILE A 84 7.68 -15.72 12.43
CA ILE A 84 9.09 -16.00 12.17
C ILE A 84 9.70 -15.01 11.18
N GLU A 85 8.88 -14.32 10.40
CA GLU A 85 9.37 -13.38 9.40
C GLU A 85 10.17 -12.24 10.01
N ARG A 86 11.25 -11.89 9.32
CA ARG A 86 12.06 -10.70 9.64
C ARG A 86 11.40 -9.40 9.15
N PHE A 87 10.51 -9.52 8.21
CA PHE A 87 9.88 -8.39 7.54
C PHE A 87 8.51 -8.07 8.13
N ALA A 88 8.20 -6.79 8.18
CA ALA A 88 6.88 -6.30 8.55
C ALA A 88 6.52 -5.09 7.69
N THR A 89 5.22 -4.83 7.56
CA THR A 89 4.72 -3.62 6.94
C THR A 89 4.05 -2.75 7.99
N LEU A 90 4.51 -1.51 8.12
CA LEU A 90 3.86 -0.49 8.93
C LEU A 90 2.99 0.37 8.00
N TYR A 91 1.69 0.33 8.21
CA TYR A 91 0.74 1.24 7.57
C TYR A 91 0.46 2.40 8.51
N ALA A 92 0.53 3.62 8.00
CA ALA A 92 0.17 4.83 8.74
C ALA A 92 -0.94 5.56 7.98
N SER A 93 -1.97 5.99 8.70
CA SER A 93 -3.10 6.77 8.18
C SER A 93 -3.59 7.73 9.25
N GLY A 94 -4.07 8.92 8.88
CA GLY A 94 -4.58 9.88 9.85
C GLY A 94 -5.06 11.16 9.21
N ARG A 95 -5.57 12.07 10.06
CA ARG A 95 -6.15 13.35 9.61
C ARG A 95 -5.11 14.29 9.04
N ASP A 96 -3.95 14.38 9.71
CA ASP A 96 -2.87 15.33 9.40
C ASP A 96 -1.63 14.65 8.82
N ILE A 97 -1.71 13.33 8.56
CA ILE A 97 -0.64 12.56 7.94
C ILE A 97 -1.14 11.93 6.64
N ARG A 98 -0.24 11.85 5.64
CA ARG A 98 -0.54 11.14 4.40
C ARG A 98 -0.56 9.64 4.66
N ASP A 99 -1.45 8.92 3.98
CA ASP A 99 -1.42 7.46 3.97
C ASP A 99 -0.05 6.96 3.53
N ARG A 100 0.50 6.02 4.30
CA ARG A 100 1.89 5.62 4.19
C ARG A 100 2.05 4.12 4.40
N LYS A 101 2.84 3.50 3.56
CA LYS A 101 3.23 2.09 3.67
C LYS A 101 4.74 2.02 3.79
N ILE A 102 5.22 1.51 4.90
CA ILE A 102 6.64 1.43 5.25
C ILE A 102 7.01 -0.04 5.38
N GLN A 103 8.02 -0.49 4.63
CA GLN A 103 8.58 -1.83 4.76
C GLN A 103 9.72 -1.81 5.77
N LEU A 104 9.67 -2.73 6.71
CA LEU A 104 10.62 -2.81 7.81
C LEU A 104 11.24 -4.20 7.86
N GLU A 105 12.51 -4.26 8.27
CA GLU A 105 13.25 -5.49 8.58
C GLU A 105 13.70 -5.49 10.04
N LEU A 106 13.39 -6.56 10.78
CA LEU A 106 13.82 -6.71 12.17
C LEU A 106 15.27 -7.20 12.24
N ASP A 107 16.13 -6.38 12.80
CA ASP A 107 17.41 -6.84 13.34
C ASP A 107 17.14 -7.50 14.71
N LYS A 108 17.28 -8.82 14.75
CA LYS A 108 16.99 -9.60 15.97
C LYS A 108 18.06 -9.44 17.05
N ASP A 109 19.28 -9.15 16.66
CA ASP A 109 20.40 -9.01 17.59
C ASP A 109 20.35 -7.65 18.29
N ALA A 110 20.06 -6.61 17.55
CA ALA A 110 19.86 -5.26 18.09
C ALA A 110 18.42 -4.99 18.59
N CYS A 111 17.46 -5.87 18.29
CA CYS A 111 16.03 -5.67 18.56
C CYS A 111 15.46 -4.36 17.97
N VAL A 112 15.92 -3.99 16.77
CA VAL A 112 15.55 -2.75 16.09
C VAL A 112 14.92 -3.04 14.72
N TRP A 113 13.89 -2.27 14.36
CA TRP A 113 13.32 -2.27 13.03
C TRP A 113 14.06 -1.30 12.12
N ASN A 114 14.66 -1.82 11.04
CA ASN A 114 15.32 -1.03 10.02
C ASN A 114 14.36 -0.70 8.89
N LEU A 115 14.41 0.54 8.39
CA LEU A 115 13.63 0.99 7.23
C LEU A 115 14.21 0.37 5.95
N ILE A 116 13.36 -0.31 5.16
CA ILE A 116 13.71 -0.83 3.84
C ILE A 116 13.19 0.11 2.75
N SER A 117 11.90 0.42 2.79
CA SER A 117 11.26 1.31 1.81
C SER A 117 10.12 2.09 2.43
N ASP A 118 9.80 3.22 1.82
CA ASP A 118 8.77 4.14 2.27
C ASP A 118 7.99 4.65 1.06
N SER A 119 6.68 4.52 1.09
CA SER A 119 5.81 4.95 -0.01
C SER A 119 5.79 6.46 -0.26
N LEU A 120 6.31 7.28 0.66
CA LEU A 120 6.50 8.70 0.40
C LEU A 120 7.64 8.98 -0.58
N THR A 121 8.66 8.12 -0.57
CA THR A 121 9.81 8.20 -1.50
C THR A 121 9.67 7.25 -2.69
N MET A 122 8.86 6.18 -2.54
CA MET A 122 8.56 5.17 -3.54
C MET A 122 7.04 4.96 -3.64
N PRO A 123 6.29 5.91 -4.23
CA PRO A 123 4.81 5.88 -4.25
C PRO A 123 4.23 4.63 -4.90
N GLU A 124 4.97 3.99 -5.82
CA GLU A 124 4.59 2.73 -6.45
C GLU A 124 4.40 1.58 -5.46
N THR A 125 5.01 1.65 -4.28
CA THR A 125 4.85 0.64 -3.21
C THR A 125 3.46 0.64 -2.58
N MET A 126 2.65 1.68 -2.81
CA MET A 126 1.25 1.73 -2.42
C MET A 126 0.35 0.93 -3.37
N LEU A 127 0.82 0.65 -4.55
CA LEU A 127 0.07 -0.14 -5.54
C LEU A 127 0.07 -1.63 -5.18
N PRO A 128 -1.00 -2.38 -5.55
CA PRO A 128 -0.94 -3.84 -5.59
C PRO A 128 0.16 -4.31 -6.55
N ASP A 129 0.69 -5.52 -6.31
CA ASP A 129 1.80 -6.08 -7.10
C ASP A 129 1.55 -6.05 -8.61
N GLU A 130 0.31 -6.34 -9.04
CA GLU A 130 -0.08 -6.30 -10.45
C GLU A 130 0.05 -4.89 -11.03
N MET A 131 -0.33 -3.88 -10.27
CA MET A 131 -0.27 -2.47 -10.69
C MET A 131 1.15 -1.93 -10.63
N ALA A 132 1.91 -2.28 -9.59
CA ALA A 132 3.33 -1.96 -9.49
C ALA A 132 4.13 -2.58 -10.66
N TYR A 133 3.78 -3.83 -11.06
CA TYR A 133 4.36 -4.44 -12.25
C TYR A 133 3.99 -3.69 -13.53
N VAL A 134 2.70 -3.34 -13.74
CA VAL A 134 2.27 -2.58 -14.93
C VAL A 134 3.01 -1.25 -15.01
N PHE A 135 3.16 -0.52 -13.90
CA PHE A 135 3.97 0.71 -13.84
C PHE A 135 5.42 0.44 -14.26
N GLY A 136 6.11 -0.48 -13.59
CA GLY A 136 7.51 -0.79 -13.87
C GLY A 136 7.74 -1.34 -15.28
N PHE A 137 6.77 -2.07 -15.84
CA PHE A 137 6.83 -2.61 -17.20
C PHE A 137 6.81 -1.50 -18.26
N VAL A 138 5.85 -0.56 -18.18
CA VAL A 138 5.76 0.55 -19.15
C VAL A 138 6.87 1.59 -18.94
N TRP A 139 7.28 1.84 -17.70
CA TRP A 139 8.37 2.74 -17.37
C TRP A 139 9.70 2.28 -17.97
N ARG A 140 9.99 0.96 -17.92
CA ARG A 140 11.23 0.36 -18.47
C ARG A 140 11.18 0.06 -19.96
N SER A 141 9.99 0.06 -20.58
CA SER A 141 9.86 -0.23 -22.01
C SER A 141 10.51 0.87 -22.86
N LYS A 142 11.17 0.49 -23.96
CA LYS A 142 11.86 1.44 -24.86
C LYS A 142 10.96 2.57 -25.38
N ASN A 143 9.67 2.27 -25.56
CA ASN A 143 8.68 3.22 -26.06
C ASN A 143 7.81 3.82 -24.93
N HIS A 144 8.16 3.58 -23.67
CA HIS A 144 7.38 4.00 -22.52
C HIS A 144 5.89 3.66 -22.65
N GLY A 145 5.58 2.46 -23.19
CA GLY A 145 4.20 2.07 -23.42
C GLY A 145 4.02 0.59 -23.76
N PHE A 146 2.75 0.20 -23.76
CA PHE A 146 2.28 -1.12 -24.18
C PHE A 146 1.03 -0.93 -25.05
N VAL A 147 0.95 -1.69 -26.14
CA VAL A 147 -0.25 -1.80 -26.99
C VAL A 147 -0.53 -3.28 -27.21
N GLY A 148 -1.69 -3.74 -26.80
CA GLY A 148 -2.08 -5.14 -26.92
C GLY A 148 -3.45 -5.39 -26.32
N THR A 149 -3.87 -6.65 -26.28
CA THR A 149 -5.13 -7.06 -25.65
C THR A 149 -4.98 -7.10 -24.12
N ASN A 150 -6.12 -7.05 -23.40
CA ASN A 150 -6.10 -7.26 -21.94
C ASN A 150 -5.56 -8.66 -21.57
N THR A 151 -5.72 -9.65 -22.46
CA THR A 151 -5.21 -11.00 -22.25
C THR A 151 -3.68 -11.03 -22.32
N GLU A 152 -3.09 -10.38 -23.31
CA GLU A 152 -1.64 -10.26 -23.42
C GLU A 152 -1.05 -9.52 -22.24
N LEU A 153 -1.64 -8.38 -21.82
CA LEU A 153 -1.17 -7.67 -20.63
C LEU A 153 -1.25 -8.55 -19.38
N ALA A 154 -2.36 -9.29 -19.20
CA ALA A 154 -2.51 -10.20 -18.06
C ALA A 154 -1.50 -11.36 -18.09
N GLN A 155 -1.15 -11.86 -19.27
CA GLN A 155 -0.08 -12.86 -19.44
C GLN A 155 1.27 -12.32 -18.97
N HIS A 156 1.64 -11.10 -19.37
CA HIS A 156 2.89 -10.46 -18.90
C HIS A 156 2.93 -10.36 -17.37
N VAL A 157 1.83 -9.90 -16.77
CA VAL A 157 1.71 -9.81 -15.29
C VAL A 157 1.79 -11.20 -14.65
N SER A 158 1.09 -12.21 -15.21
CA SER A 158 1.08 -13.58 -14.68
C SER A 158 2.48 -14.21 -14.66
N ILE A 159 3.21 -14.07 -15.76
CA ILE A 159 4.58 -14.62 -15.88
C ILE A 159 5.50 -13.97 -14.85
N ALA A 160 5.42 -12.65 -14.73
CA ALA A 160 6.31 -11.90 -13.84
C ALA A 160 6.05 -12.18 -12.36
N LEU A 161 4.78 -12.35 -11.98
CA LEU A 161 4.39 -12.56 -10.58
C LEU A 161 4.31 -14.05 -10.19
N GLY A 162 4.50 -14.97 -11.16
CA GLY A 162 4.39 -16.40 -10.92
C GLY A 162 3.00 -16.87 -10.48
N LYS A 163 1.94 -16.09 -10.79
CA LYS A 163 0.54 -16.41 -10.43
C LYS A 163 -0.40 -16.13 -11.59
N GLU A 164 -1.51 -16.87 -11.66
CA GLU A 164 -2.53 -16.64 -12.69
C GLU A 164 -3.27 -15.31 -12.44
N VAL A 165 -3.29 -14.43 -13.45
CA VAL A 165 -3.98 -13.14 -13.43
C VAL A 165 -5.07 -13.12 -14.48
N ASN A 166 -6.33 -12.97 -14.01
CA ASN A 166 -7.48 -12.90 -14.90
C ASN A 166 -7.52 -11.56 -15.65
N PRO A 167 -7.63 -11.55 -17.00
CA PRO A 167 -7.64 -10.30 -17.80
C PRO A 167 -8.75 -9.31 -17.42
N LYS A 168 -9.93 -9.80 -17.07
CA LYS A 168 -11.06 -8.97 -16.61
C LYS A 168 -10.77 -8.37 -15.24
N GLY A 169 -10.21 -9.16 -14.33
CA GLY A 169 -9.80 -8.72 -13.00
C GLY A 169 -8.71 -7.65 -13.06
N LEU A 170 -7.68 -7.86 -13.90
CA LEU A 170 -6.62 -6.89 -14.13
C LEU A 170 -7.17 -5.54 -14.62
N LYS A 171 -8.07 -5.58 -15.61
CA LYS A 171 -8.71 -4.36 -16.13
C LYS A 171 -9.53 -3.63 -15.06
N GLN A 172 -10.27 -4.36 -14.22
CA GLN A 172 -11.02 -3.78 -13.11
C GLN A 172 -10.07 -3.13 -12.09
N MET A 173 -8.95 -3.78 -11.80
CA MET A 173 -7.91 -3.26 -10.91
C MET A 173 -7.26 -2.00 -11.48
N MET A 174 -6.88 -1.98 -12.76
CA MET A 174 -6.37 -0.77 -13.43
C MET A 174 -7.36 0.40 -13.31
N ASN A 175 -8.66 0.16 -13.54
CA ASN A 175 -9.67 1.22 -13.39
C ASN A 175 -9.82 1.69 -11.94
N ARG A 176 -9.71 0.79 -10.96
CA ARG A 176 -9.79 1.11 -9.53
C ARG A 176 -8.61 1.97 -9.07
N TYR A 177 -7.42 1.69 -9.58
CA TYR A 177 -6.17 2.39 -9.23
C TYR A 177 -5.78 3.45 -10.28
N ARG A 178 -6.74 3.90 -11.10
CA ARG A 178 -6.49 4.84 -12.20
C ARG A 178 -5.77 6.10 -11.73
N TYR A 179 -6.28 6.76 -10.71
CA TYR A 179 -5.71 8.02 -10.20
C TYR A 179 -4.28 7.84 -9.70
N GLN A 180 -4.02 6.77 -8.94
CA GLN A 180 -2.67 6.48 -8.45
C GLN A 180 -1.70 6.17 -9.58
N LEU A 181 -2.15 5.48 -10.63
CA LEU A 181 -1.35 5.22 -11.83
C LEU A 181 -1.08 6.51 -12.61
N GLU A 182 -2.08 7.37 -12.76
CA GLU A 182 -1.96 8.69 -13.43
C GLU A 182 -1.00 9.62 -12.64
N ASP A 183 -1.07 9.63 -11.32
CA ASP A 183 -0.14 10.37 -10.45
C ASP A 183 1.33 9.90 -10.65
N LEU A 184 1.51 8.62 -10.93
CA LEU A 184 2.82 8.03 -11.27
C LEU A 184 3.20 8.21 -12.76
N GLY A 185 2.37 8.89 -13.54
CA GLY A 185 2.60 9.10 -14.97
C GLY A 185 2.14 7.97 -15.89
N VAL A 186 1.38 6.99 -15.38
CA VAL A 186 0.85 5.88 -16.19
C VAL A 186 -0.59 6.16 -16.61
N PHE A 187 -0.79 6.35 -17.89
CA PHE A 187 -2.11 6.59 -18.53
C PHE A 187 -2.51 5.38 -19.36
N PHE A 188 -3.80 5.03 -19.35
CA PHE A 188 -4.31 3.94 -20.18
C PHE A 188 -5.69 4.21 -20.74
N GLU A 189 -5.92 3.70 -21.93
CA GLU A 189 -7.17 3.77 -22.65
C GLU A 189 -7.51 2.45 -23.34
N SER A 190 -8.81 2.16 -23.50
CA SER A 190 -9.26 1.00 -24.28
C SER A 190 -9.72 1.49 -25.65
N LYS A 191 -9.17 0.88 -26.72
CA LYS A 191 -9.52 1.16 -28.12
C LYS A 191 -10.13 -0.06 -28.81
N ARG A 192 -10.80 0.18 -29.92
CA ARG A 192 -11.28 -0.86 -30.84
C ARG A 192 -10.72 -0.60 -32.23
N SER A 193 -10.18 -1.65 -32.85
CA SER A 193 -9.81 -1.64 -34.26
C SER A 193 -10.13 -3.01 -34.86
N ASN A 194 -10.72 -3.04 -36.05
CA ASN A 194 -11.12 -4.27 -36.77
C ASN A 194 -11.93 -5.25 -35.91
N GLY A 195 -12.85 -4.73 -35.07
CA GLY A 195 -13.69 -5.57 -34.19
C GLY A 195 -13.00 -6.05 -32.91
N GLN A 196 -11.69 -5.92 -32.79
CA GLN A 196 -10.90 -6.35 -31.63
C GLN A 196 -10.70 -5.22 -30.62
N LYS A 197 -10.81 -5.53 -29.33
CA LYS A 197 -10.54 -4.59 -28.24
C LYS A 197 -9.09 -4.72 -27.79
N TYR A 198 -8.39 -3.61 -27.68
CA TYR A 198 -7.04 -3.54 -27.14
C TYR A 198 -6.91 -2.42 -26.12
N VAL A 199 -5.90 -2.50 -25.27
CA VAL A 199 -5.51 -1.49 -24.30
C VAL A 199 -4.20 -0.84 -24.75
N VAL A 200 -4.17 0.47 -24.64
CA VAL A 200 -2.95 1.28 -24.83
C VAL A 200 -2.58 1.79 -23.46
N VAL A 201 -1.39 1.45 -22.98
CA VAL A 201 -0.83 1.96 -21.73
C VAL A 201 0.39 2.79 -22.08
N ARG A 202 0.53 3.99 -21.52
CA ARG A 202 1.65 4.91 -21.78
C ARG A 202 2.19 5.45 -20.46
N TYR A 203 3.49 5.64 -20.41
CA TYR A 203 4.15 6.36 -19.35
C TYR A 203 4.55 7.77 -19.83
N VAL A 204 4.16 8.77 -19.08
CA VAL A 204 4.54 10.18 -19.28
C VAL A 204 5.12 10.65 -17.95
N PRO A 205 6.42 11.01 -17.88
CA PRO A 205 7.02 11.49 -16.64
C PRO A 205 6.23 12.67 -16.06
N PRO A 206 6.00 12.71 -14.73
CA PRO A 206 5.42 13.88 -14.07
C PRO A 206 6.26 15.15 -14.34
N ALA A 207 5.61 16.29 -14.53
CA ALA A 207 6.25 17.54 -14.93
C ALA A 207 7.19 18.15 -13.87
N ASP A 208 7.04 17.76 -12.59
CA ASP A 208 7.88 18.21 -11.49
C ASP A 208 8.87 17.12 -11.11
N GLY A 209 10.17 17.46 -11.22
CA GLY A 209 11.31 16.57 -10.99
C GLY A 209 11.45 16.05 -9.55
N ALA A 210 10.46 15.34 -9.05
CA ALA A 210 10.58 14.55 -7.84
C ALA A 210 11.28 13.23 -8.16
N SER A 211 12.60 13.29 -8.05
CA SER A 211 13.53 12.18 -7.75
C SER A 211 13.23 10.80 -8.33
N SER A 212 13.57 10.61 -9.62
CA SER A 212 13.74 9.28 -10.23
C SER A 212 15.12 8.64 -9.97
N ALA A 213 15.94 9.22 -9.09
CA ALA A 213 17.36 8.87 -8.96
C ALA A 213 17.66 7.68 -8.03
N SER A 214 16.70 7.18 -7.26
CA SER A 214 16.97 6.12 -6.25
C SER A 214 16.41 4.73 -6.57
N VAL A 215 15.66 4.55 -7.67
CA VAL A 215 15.02 3.26 -8.01
C VAL A 215 15.99 2.26 -8.65
N SER A 216 17.21 2.69 -8.99
CA SER A 216 18.14 1.88 -9.82
C SER A 216 18.87 0.76 -9.08
N SER A 217 18.85 0.68 -7.75
CA SER A 217 19.75 -0.24 -7.03
C SER A 217 19.11 -1.45 -6.33
N VAL A 218 17.78 -1.52 -6.21
CA VAL A 218 17.14 -2.58 -5.41
C VAL A 218 16.47 -3.69 -6.24
N LEU A 219 16.30 -3.50 -7.56
CA LEU A 219 15.58 -4.47 -8.41
C LEU A 219 16.46 -5.23 -9.40
N THR A 220 17.79 -5.25 -9.22
CA THR A 220 18.70 -5.88 -10.20
C THR A 220 18.92 -7.39 -10.04
N ASP A 221 18.46 -8.03 -8.95
CA ASP A 221 18.92 -9.41 -8.65
C ASP A 221 17.89 -10.54 -8.75
N SER A 222 16.69 -10.34 -9.31
CA SER A 222 15.76 -11.48 -9.41
C SER A 222 14.75 -11.47 -10.57
N VAL A 223 15.10 -10.96 -11.75
CA VAL A 223 14.23 -11.14 -12.92
C VAL A 223 15.01 -11.85 -14.03
N PRO A 224 14.61 -13.08 -14.42
CA PRO A 224 15.22 -13.74 -15.58
C PRO A 224 14.95 -12.91 -16.83
N SER A 225 15.99 -12.70 -17.65
CA SER A 225 15.93 -12.03 -18.94
C SER A 225 14.99 -12.79 -19.90
N VAL A 226 13.83 -12.22 -20.18
CA VAL A 226 12.91 -12.74 -21.18
C VAL A 226 13.38 -12.22 -22.55
N PRO A 227 13.59 -13.09 -23.58
CA PRO A 227 14.01 -12.66 -24.89
C PRO A 227 12.93 -11.80 -25.57
N CYS A 228 13.35 -10.66 -26.14
CA CYS A 228 12.53 -9.85 -27.04
C CYS A 228 12.08 -10.68 -28.23
N VAL A 229 10.79 -10.86 -28.40
CA VAL A 229 10.23 -11.36 -29.67
C VAL A 229 10.28 -10.19 -30.66
N PRO A 230 10.93 -10.33 -31.83
CA PRO A 230 10.95 -9.26 -32.84
C PRO A 230 9.55 -9.05 -33.38
N ALA A 231 9.17 -7.78 -33.55
CA ALA A 231 7.97 -7.40 -34.29
C ALA A 231 8.06 -7.96 -35.70
N GLY A 232 7.17 -8.89 -36.05
CA GLY A 232 7.05 -9.40 -37.40
C GLY A 232 6.69 -8.26 -38.36
N ASP A 233 7.50 -8.10 -39.38
CA ASP A 233 7.20 -7.33 -40.57
C ASP A 233 5.90 -7.87 -41.17
N VAL A 234 4.92 -7.02 -41.28
CA VAL A 234 3.72 -7.29 -42.08
C VAL A 234 3.95 -6.60 -43.41
N GLY A 235 4.29 -7.43 -44.43
CA GLY A 235 4.23 -7.08 -45.84
C GLY A 235 2.77 -6.94 -46.34
#